data_6247c02ced7773f37f7b49cd93dabe11
#
_entry.id   6247c02ced7773f37f7b49cd93dabe11
#
_cell.length_a   1.000
_cell.length_b   1.000
_cell.length_c   1.000
_cell.angle_alpha   90.00
_cell.angle_beta   90.00
_cell.angle_gamma   90.00
#
_symmetry.space_group_name_H-M   'P 1'
#
loop_
_entity.id
_entity.type
_entity.pdbx_description
1 polymer ?
#
loop_
_entity_poly.entity_id
_entity_poly.type
_entity_poly.pdbx_seq_one_letter_code
_entity_poly.pdbx_strand_id
1 'polypeptide(L)'
;DLKANGHLDNALRVAVRAGMDPVWAVAAATLNSAECYRLYGKGAIAPGYDADVAVFDDLKDFRCAMTFKKGRLVAKEGEALFETGEKYLPAAVKNTVHIGDISADSFKLRLRGGRANVIRILKGGVVTKKVVREVESKDGDVVLQGTDLLKLAVVERHKGTGNIGLGLVEKYGLKGGALALTIAHDSHNVIVLGDNN
;
A
#
# COMPACT_ATOMS: atom_id res chain seq x y z
N ASP A 1 -8.31 -0.28 3.84
CA ASP A 1 -9.06 -1.54 3.81
C ASP A 1 -8.68 -2.46 4.97
N LEU A 2 -7.43 -2.86 5.19
CA LEU A 2 -7.06 -3.69 6.35
C LEU A 2 -7.50 -3.07 7.68
N LYS A 3 -7.30 -1.77 7.85
CA LYS A 3 -7.71 -1.06 9.06
C LYS A 3 -9.23 -0.96 9.20
N ALA A 4 -9.96 -0.82 8.09
CA ALA A 4 -11.42 -0.65 8.12
C ALA A 4 -12.17 -1.97 8.13
N ASN A 5 -11.68 -2.99 7.45
CA ASN A 5 -12.42 -4.22 7.18
C ASN A 5 -11.84 -5.45 7.88
N GLY A 6 -10.61 -5.41 8.37
CA GLY A 6 -9.87 -6.55 8.89
C GLY A 6 -8.96 -7.20 7.85
N HIS A 7 -8.40 -8.33 8.17
CA HIS A 7 -7.44 -9.07 7.36
C HIS A 7 -7.98 -10.47 6.97
N LEU A 8 -7.35 -11.55 7.40
CA LEU A 8 -7.81 -12.91 7.12
C LEU A 8 -9.18 -13.23 7.77
N ASP A 9 -9.46 -12.66 8.92
CA ASP A 9 -10.79 -12.74 9.57
C ASP A 9 -11.89 -12.21 8.65
N ASN A 10 -11.63 -11.09 7.95
CA ASN A 10 -12.57 -10.56 6.98
C ASN A 10 -12.69 -11.47 5.73
N ALA A 11 -11.60 -12.06 5.26
CA ALA A 11 -11.66 -13.00 4.14
C ALA A 11 -12.51 -14.24 4.48
N LEU A 12 -12.33 -14.79 5.68
CA LEU A 12 -13.16 -15.90 6.19
C LEU A 12 -14.63 -15.50 6.27
N ARG A 13 -14.93 -14.34 6.84
CA ARG A 13 -16.29 -13.79 6.96
C ARG A 13 -16.96 -13.63 5.60
N VAL A 14 -16.26 -13.08 4.62
CA VAL A 14 -16.78 -12.90 3.26
C VAL A 14 -17.04 -14.26 2.58
N ALA A 15 -16.11 -15.20 2.69
CA ALA A 15 -16.26 -16.53 2.10
C ALA A 15 -17.47 -17.29 2.68
N VAL A 16 -17.62 -17.28 4.01
CA VAL A 16 -18.74 -17.97 4.69
C VAL A 16 -20.08 -17.29 4.38
N ARG A 17 -20.13 -15.97 4.33
CA ARG A 17 -21.33 -15.23 3.90
C ARG A 17 -21.72 -15.51 2.43
N ALA A 18 -20.75 -15.85 1.61
CA ALA A 18 -20.99 -16.26 0.22
C ALA A 18 -21.40 -17.75 0.09
N GLY A 19 -21.55 -18.47 1.20
CA GLY A 19 -22.02 -19.87 1.22
C GLY A 19 -20.92 -20.92 1.36
N MET A 20 -19.66 -20.54 1.59
CA MET A 20 -18.59 -21.50 1.85
C MET A 20 -18.78 -22.11 3.25
N ASP A 21 -18.59 -23.43 3.37
CA ASP A 21 -18.55 -24.08 4.68
C ASP A 21 -17.43 -23.48 5.54
N PRO A 22 -17.68 -23.10 6.81
CA PRO A 22 -16.69 -22.42 7.64
C PRO A 22 -15.46 -23.26 7.95
N VAL A 23 -15.56 -24.57 8.03
CA VAL A 23 -14.40 -25.46 8.25
C VAL A 23 -13.50 -25.46 7.02
N TRP A 24 -14.11 -25.52 5.82
CA TRP A 24 -13.36 -25.40 4.56
C TRP A 24 -12.72 -24.03 4.39
N ALA A 25 -13.42 -22.97 4.78
CA ALA A 25 -12.86 -21.61 4.75
C ALA A 25 -11.62 -21.48 5.64
N VAL A 26 -11.69 -22.01 6.88
CA VAL A 26 -10.55 -22.05 7.80
C VAL A 26 -9.42 -22.92 7.24
N ALA A 27 -9.70 -24.11 6.73
CA ALA A 27 -8.70 -24.98 6.12
C ALA A 27 -7.98 -24.29 4.94
N ALA A 28 -8.72 -23.59 4.09
CA ALA A 28 -8.15 -22.83 2.97
C ALA A 28 -7.19 -21.73 3.44
N ALA A 29 -7.53 -21.02 4.51
CA ALA A 29 -6.72 -19.94 5.08
C ALA A 29 -5.55 -20.42 5.95
N THR A 30 -5.51 -21.71 6.31
CA THR A 30 -4.51 -22.28 7.23
C THR A 30 -3.73 -23.44 6.60
N LEU A 31 -4.23 -24.66 6.70
CA LEU A 31 -3.53 -25.87 6.28
C LEU A 31 -3.21 -25.86 4.77
N ASN A 32 -4.23 -25.59 3.94
CA ASN A 32 -4.04 -25.63 2.48
C ASN A 32 -3.03 -24.56 2.01
N SER A 33 -3.07 -23.37 2.61
CA SER A 33 -2.09 -22.32 2.36
C SER A 33 -0.68 -22.74 2.82
N ALA A 34 -0.57 -23.34 4.00
CA ALA A 34 0.71 -23.83 4.52
C ALA A 34 1.31 -24.91 3.62
N GLU A 35 0.50 -25.87 3.16
CA GLU A 35 0.94 -26.92 2.24
C GLU A 35 1.36 -26.35 0.88
N CYS A 36 0.58 -25.42 0.32
CA CYS A 36 0.90 -24.77 -0.95
C CYS A 36 2.27 -24.08 -0.92
N TYR A 37 2.60 -23.40 0.18
CA TYR A 37 3.87 -22.72 0.36
C TYR A 37 4.95 -23.57 1.06
N ARG A 38 4.69 -24.87 1.29
CA ARG A 38 5.60 -25.80 1.95
C ARG A 38 6.06 -25.33 3.34
N LEU A 39 5.15 -24.73 4.10
CA LEU A 39 5.38 -24.29 5.46
C LEU A 39 5.10 -25.45 6.42
N TYR A 40 6.04 -26.38 6.52
CA TYR A 40 5.92 -27.57 7.34
C TYR A 40 5.71 -27.23 8.83
N GLY A 41 4.86 -28.00 9.50
CA GLY A 41 4.55 -27.82 10.93
C GLY A 41 3.65 -26.59 11.21
N LYS A 42 2.92 -26.08 10.20
CA LYS A 42 1.99 -24.95 10.31
C LYS A 42 0.63 -25.26 9.71
N GLY A 43 -0.39 -24.51 10.14
CA GLY A 43 -1.70 -24.53 9.54
C GLY A 43 -2.67 -25.55 10.15
N ALA A 44 -2.24 -26.35 11.14
CA ALA A 44 -3.11 -27.28 11.85
C ALA A 44 -2.79 -27.31 13.36
N ILE A 45 -3.74 -27.75 14.16
CA ILE A 45 -3.55 -28.07 15.59
C ILE A 45 -3.26 -29.57 15.67
N ALA A 46 -1.98 -29.92 15.65
CA ALA A 46 -1.52 -31.31 15.66
C ALA A 46 -0.19 -31.47 16.39
N PRO A 47 0.15 -32.68 16.89
CA PRO A 47 1.47 -32.92 17.48
C PRO A 47 2.60 -32.60 16.51
N GLY A 48 3.61 -31.87 16.98
CA GLY A 48 4.76 -31.46 16.16
C GLY A 48 4.54 -30.17 15.34
N TYR A 49 3.35 -29.58 15.37
CA TYR A 49 3.06 -28.31 14.74
C TYR A 49 3.34 -27.13 15.69
N ASP A 50 3.71 -25.99 15.10
CA ASP A 50 3.85 -24.75 15.85
C ASP A 50 2.50 -24.36 16.48
N ALA A 51 2.50 -23.99 17.75
CA ALA A 51 1.31 -23.50 18.44
C ALA A 51 1.03 -22.01 18.06
N ASP A 52 0.88 -21.77 16.77
CA ASP A 52 0.43 -20.49 16.19
C ASP A 52 -1.10 -20.60 16.02
N VAL A 53 -1.87 -20.09 16.97
CA VAL A 53 -3.31 -20.33 17.09
C VAL A 53 -4.07 -19.01 17.15
N ALA A 54 -5.15 -18.91 16.39
CA ALA A 54 -6.16 -17.85 16.54
C ALA A 54 -7.44 -18.46 17.14
N VAL A 55 -8.02 -17.77 18.13
CA VAL A 55 -9.28 -18.14 18.76
C VAL A 55 -10.35 -17.16 18.34
N PHE A 56 -11.41 -17.67 17.73
CA PHE A 56 -12.55 -16.88 17.30
C PHE A 56 -13.76 -17.13 18.18
N ASP A 57 -14.61 -16.12 18.36
CA ASP A 57 -15.85 -16.24 19.14
C ASP A 57 -16.85 -17.18 18.47
N ASP A 58 -16.87 -17.17 17.12
CA ASP A 58 -17.76 -18.02 16.32
C ASP A 58 -17.17 -18.26 14.91
N LEU A 59 -17.79 -19.14 14.15
CA LEU A 59 -17.43 -19.47 12.75
C LEU A 59 -18.29 -18.73 11.72
N LYS A 60 -18.95 -17.65 12.10
CA LYS A 60 -19.79 -16.83 11.21
C LYS A 60 -19.21 -15.44 11.01
N ASP A 61 -18.93 -14.75 12.11
CA ASP A 61 -18.39 -13.39 12.07
C ASP A 61 -16.86 -13.35 12.28
N PHE A 62 -16.27 -14.45 12.75
CA PHE A 62 -14.83 -14.63 12.90
C PHE A 62 -14.16 -13.49 13.68
N ARG A 63 -14.79 -13.02 14.75
CA ARG A 63 -14.14 -12.06 15.64
C ARG A 63 -13.03 -12.77 16.39
N CYS A 64 -11.79 -12.35 16.17
CA CYS A 64 -10.62 -12.94 16.82
C CYS A 64 -10.52 -12.43 18.26
N ALA A 65 -10.76 -13.31 19.22
CA ALA A 65 -10.66 -13.00 20.64
C ALA A 65 -9.22 -13.08 21.16
N MET A 66 -8.43 -14.07 20.69
CA MET A 66 -7.06 -14.27 21.12
C MET A 66 -6.19 -14.78 19.99
N THR A 67 -4.90 -14.39 20.03
CA THR A 67 -3.87 -14.92 19.13
C THR A 67 -2.66 -15.40 19.92
N PHE A 68 -2.24 -16.63 19.63
CA PHE A 68 -1.04 -17.22 20.18
C PHE A 68 0.03 -17.37 19.11
N LYS A 69 1.27 -17.11 19.49
CA LYS A 69 2.46 -17.35 18.67
C LYS A 69 3.41 -18.25 19.42
N LYS A 70 3.68 -19.44 18.87
CA LYS A 70 4.50 -20.48 19.53
C LYS A 70 4.05 -20.75 20.97
N GLY A 71 2.74 -20.86 21.19
CA GLY A 71 2.10 -21.10 22.49
C GLY A 71 2.06 -19.90 23.44
N ARG A 72 2.60 -18.74 23.06
CA ARG A 72 2.54 -17.52 23.87
C ARG A 72 1.38 -16.63 23.40
N LEU A 73 0.57 -16.16 24.34
CA LEU A 73 -0.48 -15.17 24.03
C LEU A 73 0.17 -13.86 23.61
N VAL A 74 -0.13 -13.41 22.38
CA VAL A 74 0.46 -12.21 21.77
C VAL A 74 -0.56 -11.11 21.44
N ALA A 75 -1.86 -11.47 21.40
CA ALA A 75 -2.93 -10.47 21.28
C ALA A 75 -4.20 -10.99 21.94
N LYS A 76 -5.00 -10.07 22.48
CA LYS A 76 -6.32 -10.35 23.09
C LYS A 76 -7.25 -9.16 22.82
N GLU A 77 -8.49 -9.44 22.43
CA GLU A 77 -9.55 -8.44 22.20
C GLU A 77 -9.11 -7.27 21.29
N GLY A 78 -8.26 -7.57 20.29
CA GLY A 78 -7.75 -6.56 19.35
C GLY A 78 -6.52 -5.76 19.83
N GLU A 79 -6.04 -6.02 21.04
CA GLU A 79 -4.86 -5.38 21.61
C GLU A 79 -3.62 -6.28 21.50
N ALA A 80 -2.49 -5.75 21.03
CA ALA A 80 -1.22 -6.44 21.00
C ALA A 80 -0.61 -6.50 22.41
N LEU A 81 -0.16 -7.68 22.84
CA LEU A 81 0.45 -7.93 24.15
C LEU A 81 1.98 -8.12 24.04
N PHE A 82 2.59 -7.52 23.03
CA PHE A 82 4.04 -7.55 22.83
C PHE A 82 4.55 -6.18 22.40
N GLU A 83 5.78 -5.89 22.76
CA GLU A 83 6.49 -4.73 22.26
C GLU A 83 7.30 -5.12 21.03
N THR A 84 7.32 -4.24 20.03
CA THR A 84 8.26 -4.38 18.92
C THR A 84 9.62 -3.90 19.41
N GLY A 85 10.58 -4.82 19.53
CA GLY A 85 11.97 -4.46 19.87
C GLY A 85 12.60 -3.52 18.83
N GLU A 86 13.80 -3.04 19.11
CA GLU A 86 14.55 -2.21 18.16
C GLU A 86 14.62 -2.90 16.79
N LYS A 87 14.25 -2.16 15.75
CA LYS A 87 14.30 -2.67 14.39
C LYS A 87 15.77 -2.73 13.94
N TYR A 88 16.30 -3.93 13.84
CA TYR A 88 17.58 -4.12 13.17
C TYR A 88 17.43 -3.76 11.69
N LEU A 89 18.16 -2.76 11.25
CA LEU A 89 18.27 -2.40 9.84
C LEU A 89 19.62 -2.87 9.30
N PRO A 90 19.67 -3.93 8.48
CA PRO A 90 20.89 -4.37 7.85
C PRO A 90 21.58 -3.26 7.07
N ALA A 91 22.92 -3.22 7.06
CA ALA A 91 23.68 -2.21 6.31
C ALA A 91 23.32 -2.20 4.81
N ALA A 92 23.00 -3.37 4.26
CA ALA A 92 22.60 -3.52 2.85
C ALA A 92 21.31 -2.76 2.45
N VAL A 93 20.48 -2.36 3.41
CA VAL A 93 19.25 -1.59 3.14
C VAL A 93 19.37 -0.12 3.54
N LYS A 94 20.55 0.31 3.97
CA LYS A 94 20.83 1.73 4.29
C LYS A 94 21.41 2.43 3.08
N ASN A 95 21.15 3.75 2.99
CA ASN A 95 21.72 4.59 1.94
C ASN A 95 21.44 4.07 0.51
N THR A 96 20.24 3.59 0.26
CA THR A 96 19.82 3.02 -1.03
C THR A 96 19.10 4.02 -1.94
N VAL A 97 19.07 5.29 -1.57
CA VAL A 97 18.46 6.37 -2.36
C VAL A 97 19.56 7.18 -3.00
N HIS A 98 19.69 7.07 -4.32
CA HIS A 98 20.68 7.76 -5.13
C HIS A 98 19.95 8.61 -6.16
N ILE A 99 19.66 9.86 -5.82
CA ILE A 99 18.98 10.82 -6.69
C ILE A 99 20.05 11.62 -7.40
N GLY A 100 19.95 11.77 -8.73
CA GLY A 100 20.80 12.66 -9.50
C GLY A 100 20.50 14.14 -9.24
N ASP A 101 21.23 15.02 -9.90
CA ASP A 101 21.02 16.45 -9.79
C ASP A 101 19.63 16.83 -10.29
N ILE A 102 18.80 17.36 -9.39
CA ILE A 102 17.46 17.85 -9.68
C ILE A 102 17.30 19.27 -9.14
N SER A 103 16.49 20.08 -9.82
CA SER A 103 16.15 21.44 -9.44
C SER A 103 14.63 21.66 -9.57
N ALA A 104 14.12 22.78 -9.13
CA ALA A 104 12.72 23.15 -9.34
C ALA A 104 12.31 23.12 -10.82
N ASP A 105 13.24 23.48 -11.73
CA ASP A 105 13.00 23.44 -13.17
C ASP A 105 12.79 22.01 -13.71
N SER A 106 13.33 21.00 -13.04
CA SER A 106 13.15 19.59 -13.39
C SER A 106 11.69 19.13 -13.24
N PHE A 107 10.89 19.86 -12.47
CA PHE A 107 9.46 19.57 -12.25
C PHE A 107 8.53 20.38 -13.15
N LYS A 108 9.05 21.20 -14.06
CA LYS A 108 8.22 21.93 -15.02
C LYS A 108 7.60 20.99 -16.05
N LEU A 109 6.29 20.91 -16.05
CA LEU A 109 5.52 20.10 -16.98
C LEU A 109 5.06 20.94 -18.17
N ARG A 110 5.75 20.77 -19.29
CA ARG A 110 5.45 21.47 -20.54
C ARG A 110 4.42 20.71 -21.35
N LEU A 111 3.29 21.35 -21.63
CA LEU A 111 2.25 20.77 -22.47
C LEU A 111 2.39 21.25 -23.93
N ARG A 112 2.17 20.33 -24.86
CA ARG A 112 1.98 20.64 -26.29
C ARG A 112 0.47 20.80 -26.53
N GLY A 113 -0.03 22.03 -26.50
CA GLY A 113 -1.45 22.34 -26.58
C GLY A 113 -2.13 22.37 -25.19
N GLY A 114 -3.31 22.94 -25.09
CA GLY A 114 -4.00 23.20 -23.84
C GLY A 114 -4.70 21.98 -23.20
N ARG A 115 -4.35 20.74 -23.56
CA ARG A 115 -5.00 19.52 -23.06
C ARG A 115 -3.97 18.51 -22.56
N ALA A 116 -4.28 17.86 -21.43
CA ALA A 116 -3.44 16.84 -20.82
C ALA A 116 -4.23 15.58 -20.46
N ASN A 117 -3.55 14.41 -20.50
CA ASN A 117 -4.01 13.22 -19.84
C ASN A 117 -3.76 13.36 -18.34
N VAL A 118 -4.78 13.13 -17.54
CA VAL A 118 -4.75 13.25 -16.08
C VAL A 118 -5.17 11.93 -15.45
N ILE A 119 -4.48 11.52 -14.41
CA ILE A 119 -4.83 10.36 -13.59
C ILE A 119 -5.87 10.81 -12.55
N ARG A 120 -7.09 10.31 -12.66
CA ARG A 120 -8.13 10.55 -11.64
C ARG A 120 -8.10 9.46 -10.59
N ILE A 121 -7.91 9.86 -9.33
CA ILE A 121 -8.04 8.96 -8.17
C ILE A 121 -9.51 8.67 -7.92
N LEU A 122 -9.83 7.39 -7.73
CA LEU A 122 -11.17 6.93 -7.37
C LEU A 122 -11.21 6.61 -5.87
N LYS A 123 -12.26 7.08 -5.20
CA LYS A 123 -12.43 6.84 -3.76
C LYS A 123 -12.66 5.35 -3.48
N GLY A 124 -12.00 4.83 -2.45
CA GLY A 124 -12.27 3.50 -1.91
C GLY A 124 -11.49 2.35 -2.55
N GLY A 125 -10.47 2.62 -3.37
CA GLY A 125 -9.65 1.57 -3.97
C GLY A 125 -8.33 2.05 -4.55
N VAL A 126 -7.61 1.12 -5.17
CA VAL A 126 -6.33 1.37 -5.86
C VAL A 126 -6.51 1.65 -7.35
N VAL A 127 -7.74 1.59 -7.84
CA VAL A 127 -8.06 1.80 -9.26
C VAL A 127 -8.07 3.29 -9.56
N THR A 128 -7.48 3.65 -10.69
CA THR A 128 -7.49 5.02 -11.22
C THR A 128 -8.20 5.07 -12.58
N LYS A 129 -8.56 6.26 -13.02
CA LYS A 129 -9.16 6.48 -14.33
C LYS A 129 -8.37 7.51 -15.11
N LYS A 130 -8.05 7.23 -16.38
CA LYS A 130 -7.52 8.21 -17.30
C LYS A 130 -8.66 9.18 -17.72
N VAL A 131 -8.41 10.46 -17.57
CA VAL A 131 -9.31 11.53 -18.06
C VAL A 131 -8.49 12.55 -18.83
N VAL A 132 -9.15 13.33 -19.69
CA VAL A 132 -8.52 14.45 -20.42
C VAL A 132 -9.04 15.74 -19.80
N ARG A 133 -8.13 16.69 -19.54
CA ARG A 133 -8.45 18.03 -19.02
C ARG A 133 -7.86 19.10 -19.91
N GLU A 134 -8.55 20.21 -20.01
CA GLU A 134 -7.95 21.46 -20.45
C GLU A 134 -7.10 22.00 -19.30
N VAL A 135 -5.86 22.38 -19.59
CA VAL A 135 -4.89 22.83 -18.60
C VAL A 135 -4.16 24.05 -19.16
N GLU A 136 -4.23 25.13 -18.42
CA GLU A 136 -3.48 26.34 -18.75
C GLU A 136 -1.99 26.17 -18.50
N SER A 137 -1.18 26.82 -19.30
CA SER A 137 0.28 26.87 -19.16
C SER A 137 0.76 28.30 -19.14
N LYS A 138 1.69 28.61 -18.23
CA LYS A 138 2.34 29.90 -18.11
C LYS A 138 3.82 29.67 -17.85
N ASP A 139 4.68 30.46 -18.50
CA ASP A 139 6.15 30.40 -18.35
C ASP A 139 6.77 29.02 -18.54
N GLY A 140 6.16 28.21 -19.42
CA GLY A 140 6.62 26.87 -19.75
C GLY A 140 6.25 25.80 -18.71
N ASP A 141 5.29 26.09 -17.83
CA ASP A 141 4.76 25.14 -16.84
C ASP A 141 3.22 25.16 -16.79
N VAL A 142 2.62 24.12 -16.25
CA VAL A 142 1.18 24.03 -16.03
C VAL A 142 0.74 24.91 -14.86
N VAL A 143 -0.43 25.56 -15.00
CA VAL A 143 -1.04 26.33 -13.93
C VAL A 143 -1.95 25.43 -13.11
N LEU A 144 -1.59 25.19 -11.85
CA LEU A 144 -2.36 24.34 -10.92
C LEU A 144 -3.24 25.15 -9.97
N GLN A 145 -2.91 26.44 -9.77
CA GLN A 145 -3.62 27.30 -8.84
C GLN A 145 -5.11 27.42 -9.20
N GLY A 146 -5.97 27.24 -8.19
CA GLY A 146 -7.42 27.28 -8.39
C GLY A 146 -8.03 26.02 -9.01
N THR A 147 -7.23 25.00 -9.26
CA THR A 147 -7.66 23.71 -9.79
C THR A 147 -7.61 22.60 -8.75
N ASP A 148 -8.14 21.42 -9.09
CA ASP A 148 -7.98 20.17 -8.30
C ASP A 148 -6.83 19.31 -8.86
N LEU A 149 -5.96 19.88 -9.69
CA LEU A 149 -4.83 19.20 -10.29
C LEU A 149 -3.59 19.30 -9.40
N LEU A 150 -2.84 18.22 -9.38
CA LEU A 150 -1.53 18.13 -8.73
C LEU A 150 -0.51 17.60 -9.74
N LYS A 151 0.74 18.03 -9.64
CA LYS A 151 1.85 17.39 -10.33
C LYS A 151 2.19 16.07 -9.65
N LEU A 152 2.40 15.05 -10.46
CA LEU A 152 2.98 13.78 -10.07
C LEU A 152 4.36 13.68 -10.70
N ALA A 153 5.38 13.46 -9.90
CA ALA A 153 6.72 13.18 -10.37
C ALA A 153 7.17 11.80 -9.90
N VAL A 154 7.82 11.06 -10.79
CA VAL A 154 8.51 9.80 -10.48
C VAL A 154 9.98 10.02 -10.74
N VAL A 155 10.76 10.11 -9.67
CA VAL A 155 12.19 10.41 -9.72
C VAL A 155 12.97 9.11 -9.57
N GLU A 156 13.84 8.83 -10.52
CA GLU A 156 14.72 7.66 -10.47
C GLU A 156 15.70 7.78 -9.29
N ARG A 157 15.81 6.73 -8.47
CA ARG A 157 16.61 6.73 -7.24
C ARG A 157 17.62 5.60 -7.09
N HIS A 158 17.72 4.72 -8.06
CA HIS A 158 18.58 3.53 -7.94
C HIS A 158 19.98 3.77 -8.50
N LYS A 159 20.08 4.58 -9.55
CA LYS A 159 21.33 4.80 -10.30
C LYS A 159 21.79 6.25 -10.35
N GLY A 160 21.01 7.18 -9.77
CA GLY A 160 21.33 8.61 -9.78
C GLY A 160 21.35 9.22 -11.18
N THR A 161 20.47 8.77 -12.08
CA THR A 161 20.46 9.22 -13.48
C THR A 161 19.91 10.63 -13.66
N GLY A 162 19.21 11.18 -12.66
CA GLY A 162 18.46 12.43 -12.77
C GLY A 162 17.18 12.33 -13.61
N ASN A 163 16.78 11.14 -14.04
CA ASN A 163 15.55 10.95 -14.82
C ASN A 163 14.31 11.19 -13.97
N ILE A 164 13.38 11.98 -14.52
CA ILE A 164 12.09 12.30 -13.89
C ILE A 164 10.97 12.09 -14.89
N GLY A 165 9.98 11.28 -14.52
CA GLY A 165 8.70 11.19 -15.23
C GLY A 165 7.69 12.14 -14.61
N LEU A 166 7.00 12.95 -15.42
CA LEU A 166 6.01 13.91 -14.94
C LEU A 166 4.61 13.60 -15.45
N GLY A 167 3.61 13.86 -14.62
CA GLY A 167 2.20 13.71 -14.95
C GLY A 167 1.31 14.62 -14.12
N LEU A 168 0.01 14.49 -14.33
CA LEU A 168 -1.02 15.20 -13.57
C LEU A 168 -1.97 14.21 -12.91
N VAL A 169 -2.38 14.55 -11.69
CA VAL A 169 -3.34 13.79 -10.87
C VAL A 169 -4.46 14.72 -10.43
N GLU A 170 -5.68 14.21 -10.35
CA GLU A 170 -6.83 14.92 -9.76
C GLU A 170 -7.54 14.05 -8.71
N LYS A 171 -8.34 14.68 -7.85
CA LYS A 171 -9.14 14.04 -6.78
C LYS A 171 -8.29 13.42 -5.66
N TYR A 172 -7.07 13.91 -5.46
CA TYR A 172 -6.22 13.52 -4.32
C TYR A 172 -6.50 14.37 -3.07
N GLY A 173 -6.78 15.67 -3.26
CA GLY A 173 -7.18 16.58 -2.18
C GLY A 173 -6.04 17.23 -1.40
N LEU A 174 -4.78 17.08 -1.83
CA LEU A 174 -3.64 17.81 -1.25
C LEU A 174 -3.70 19.29 -1.62
N LYS A 175 -3.42 20.17 -0.67
CA LYS A 175 -3.36 21.62 -0.88
C LYS A 175 -2.23 22.22 -0.05
N GLY A 176 -1.50 23.18 -0.64
CA GLY A 176 -0.47 23.96 0.04
C GLY A 176 0.76 23.16 0.41
N GLY A 177 1.21 22.22 -0.45
CA GLY A 177 2.40 21.46 -0.17
C GLY A 177 2.66 20.27 -1.09
N ALA A 178 3.55 19.38 -0.64
CA ALA A 178 3.90 18.19 -1.37
C ALA A 178 4.00 16.97 -0.44
N LEU A 179 3.77 15.80 -1.01
CA LEU A 179 3.97 14.49 -0.38
C LEU A 179 4.98 13.71 -1.21
N ALA A 180 5.99 13.13 -0.57
CA ALA A 180 6.95 12.26 -1.22
C ALA A 180 7.08 10.93 -0.49
N LEU A 181 7.26 9.85 -1.24
CA LEU A 181 7.51 8.52 -0.69
C LEU A 181 8.37 7.67 -1.64
N THR A 182 9.05 6.68 -1.09
CA THR A 182 9.88 5.73 -1.84
C THR A 182 9.25 4.34 -1.97
N ILE A 183 8.03 4.16 -1.45
CA ILE A 183 7.26 2.92 -1.56
C ILE A 183 6.37 3.03 -2.80
N ALA A 184 7.02 3.03 -3.98
CA ALA A 184 6.34 3.00 -5.27
C ALA A 184 6.35 1.57 -5.78
N HIS A 185 5.22 0.88 -5.72
CA HIS A 185 5.12 -0.51 -6.14
C HIS A 185 5.73 -0.72 -7.52
N ASP A 186 6.42 -1.82 -7.66
CA ASP A 186 7.22 -2.31 -8.77
C ASP A 186 8.53 -1.54 -9.00
N SER A 187 8.51 -0.24 -9.18
CA SER A 187 9.73 0.53 -9.50
C SER A 187 10.53 0.95 -8.26
N HIS A 188 9.86 1.14 -7.13
CA HIS A 188 10.41 1.70 -5.89
C HIS A 188 11.20 3.01 -6.08
N ASN A 189 10.84 3.77 -7.09
CA ASN A 189 11.34 5.13 -7.31
C ASN A 189 10.77 6.11 -6.30
N VAL A 190 11.31 7.31 -6.21
CA VAL A 190 10.68 8.36 -5.40
C VAL A 190 9.45 8.89 -6.15
N ILE A 191 8.28 8.76 -5.54
CA ILE A 191 7.07 9.41 -6.04
C ILE A 191 6.85 10.70 -5.24
N VAL A 192 6.62 11.78 -5.96
CA VAL A 192 6.30 13.09 -5.41
C VAL A 192 4.97 13.57 -5.98
N LEU A 193 4.11 14.06 -5.12
CA LEU A 193 2.84 14.67 -5.49
C LEU A 193 2.76 16.06 -4.85
N GLY A 194 2.52 17.11 -5.63
CA GLY A 194 2.49 18.48 -5.12
C GLY A 194 1.67 19.43 -5.97
N ASP A 195 1.32 20.57 -5.39
CA ASP A 195 0.59 21.66 -6.04
C ASP A 195 1.51 22.79 -6.56
N ASN A 196 2.81 22.62 -6.42
CA ASN A 196 3.85 23.54 -6.94
C ASN A 196 5.14 22.76 -7.30
N ASN A 197 6.19 23.48 -7.71
CA ASN A 197 7.52 22.92 -8.00
C ASN A 197 8.41 22.89 -6.76
#